data_dbe02383c2c6d4bb00aac4da7a235c71
#
_entry.id   dbe02383c2c6d4bb00aac4da7a235c71
#
_cell.length_a   1.000
_cell.length_b   1.000
_cell.length_c   1.000
_cell.angle_alpha   90.00
_cell.angle_beta   90.00
_cell.angle_gamma   90.00
#
_symmetry.space_group_name_H-M   'P 1'
#
loop_
_entity.id
_entity.type
_entity.pdbx_description
1 polymer ?
#
loop_
_entity_poly.entity_id
_entity_poly.type
_entity_poly.pdbx_seq_one_letter_code
_entity_poly.pdbx_strand_id
1 'polypeptide(L)'
;MEFEGRIIRVFPTRTGTSQRGEWNALPFVFAYYESGEQRFEDRVMLETFDTNTMKQIAPYCVTDGEGKAVIENGSVKLKTLDIKCRCGFSHNVKDVQKKDGSGTVIINEMRCYKLEIQPAASETVAQQPQQPQTPFPPQAPADDDDLPF
;
A
#
# COMPACT_ATOMS: atom_id res chain seq x y z
N MET A 1 -4.17 12.58 -8.69
CA MET A 1 -2.77 12.99 -8.67
C MET A 1 -1.87 11.78 -8.69
N GLU A 2 -0.83 11.80 -9.47
CA GLU A 2 0.13 10.70 -9.51
C GLU A 2 1.54 11.24 -9.40
N PHE A 3 2.32 10.63 -8.54
CA PHE A 3 3.71 11.04 -8.35
C PHE A 3 4.61 9.83 -8.20
N GLU A 4 5.86 10.01 -8.55
CA GLU A 4 6.87 9.00 -8.26
C GLU A 4 7.43 9.32 -6.90
N GLY A 5 7.61 8.33 -6.10
CA GLY A 5 8.11 8.49 -4.74
C GLY A 5 8.41 7.16 -4.10
N ARG A 6 8.15 7.08 -2.83
CA ARG A 6 8.47 5.86 -2.09
C ARG A 6 7.54 5.67 -0.90
N ILE A 7 7.26 4.43 -0.59
CA ILE A 7 6.51 4.09 0.60
C ILE A 7 7.53 3.94 1.71
N ILE A 8 7.37 4.69 2.78
CA ILE A 8 8.33 4.68 3.89
C ILE A 8 7.80 3.99 5.13
N ARG A 9 6.52 3.78 5.23
CA ARG A 9 5.91 3.05 6.36
C ARG A 9 4.65 2.36 5.89
N VAL A 10 4.42 1.18 6.44
CA VAL A 10 3.20 0.43 6.18
C VAL A 10 2.62 0.08 7.55
N PHE A 11 1.32 0.22 7.70
CA PHE A 11 0.67 -0.08 8.96
C PHE A 11 -0.15 -1.36 8.86
N PRO A 12 -0.49 -1.97 9.97
CA PRO A 12 -1.33 -3.16 9.92
C PRO A 12 -2.67 -2.85 9.26
N THR A 13 -3.24 -3.81 8.59
CA THR A 13 -4.52 -3.60 7.93
C THR A 13 -5.60 -3.30 8.95
N ARG A 14 -6.54 -2.49 8.53
CA ARG A 14 -7.73 -2.22 9.29
C ARG A 14 -8.88 -2.96 8.65
N THR A 15 -9.75 -3.51 9.43
CA THR A 15 -10.91 -4.22 8.90
C THR A 15 -12.17 -3.64 9.50
N GLY A 16 -13.25 -3.80 8.82
CA GLY A 16 -14.55 -3.35 9.31
C GLY A 16 -15.66 -3.99 8.54
N THR A 17 -16.88 -3.67 8.91
CA THR A 17 -18.02 -4.17 8.18
C THR A 17 -18.89 -2.99 7.81
N SER A 18 -19.53 -3.10 6.68
CA SER A 18 -20.47 -2.10 6.22
C SER A 18 -21.68 -2.81 5.66
N GLN A 19 -22.63 -2.06 5.18
CA GLN A 19 -23.80 -2.67 4.58
C GLN A 19 -23.45 -3.55 3.38
N ARG A 20 -22.30 -3.33 2.81
CA ARG A 20 -21.88 -4.14 1.66
C ARG A 20 -21.02 -5.34 2.05
N GLY A 21 -20.79 -5.54 3.34
CA GLY A 21 -19.97 -6.65 3.83
C GLY A 21 -18.70 -6.19 4.49
N GLU A 22 -17.75 -7.10 4.61
CA GLU A 22 -16.50 -6.77 5.26
C GLU A 22 -15.56 -6.07 4.32
N TRP A 23 -14.74 -5.20 4.86
CA TRP A 23 -13.73 -4.51 4.08
C TRP A 23 -12.39 -4.51 4.81
N ASN A 24 -11.34 -4.42 4.03
CA ASN A 24 -9.98 -4.34 4.55
C ASN A 24 -9.32 -3.12 3.95
N ALA A 25 -8.56 -2.42 4.75
CA ALA A 25 -7.83 -1.25 4.30
C ALA A 25 -6.39 -1.34 4.76
N LEU A 26 -5.46 -0.99 3.90
CA LEU A 26 -4.05 -0.97 4.24
C LEU A 26 -3.56 0.47 4.24
N PRO A 27 -3.26 1.02 5.41
CA PRO A 27 -2.72 2.36 5.48
C PRO A 27 -1.21 2.35 5.28
N PHE A 28 -0.69 3.34 4.61
CA PHE A 28 0.76 3.48 4.43
C PHE A 28 1.13 4.95 4.24
N VAL A 29 2.38 5.28 4.43
CA VAL A 29 2.89 6.65 4.24
C VAL A 29 3.68 6.69 2.93
N PHE A 30 3.29 7.59 2.07
CA PHE A 30 3.95 7.81 0.78
C PHE A 30 4.67 9.15 0.83
N ALA A 31 5.93 9.15 0.45
CA ALA A 31 6.76 10.34 0.43
C ALA A 31 7.11 10.67 -1.02
N TYR A 32 7.00 11.92 -1.39
CA TYR A 32 7.22 12.31 -2.77
C TYR A 32 7.62 13.78 -2.87
N TYR A 33 8.10 14.18 -4.03
CA TYR A 33 8.37 15.58 -4.30
C TYR A 33 7.37 16.04 -5.35
N GLU A 34 6.59 17.06 -5.00
CA GLU A 34 5.61 17.57 -5.91
C GLU A 34 6.29 18.36 -7.02
N SER A 35 7.42 18.97 -6.72
CA SER A 35 8.17 19.75 -7.66
C SER A 35 9.66 19.46 -7.52
N GLY A 36 10.37 19.47 -8.59
CA GLY A 36 11.81 19.22 -8.55
C GLY A 36 12.61 20.27 -7.81
N GLU A 37 11.98 21.42 -7.54
CA GLU A 37 12.67 22.47 -6.82
C GLU A 37 12.45 22.40 -5.33
N GLN A 38 11.63 21.49 -4.90
CA GLN A 38 11.27 21.36 -3.53
C GLN A 38 12.45 20.85 -2.70
N ARG A 39 12.67 21.42 -1.58
CA ARG A 39 13.79 21.04 -0.72
C ARG A 39 13.47 19.83 0.14
N PHE A 40 12.25 19.73 0.62
CA PHE A 40 11.85 18.63 1.47
C PHE A 40 10.72 17.83 0.80
N GLU A 41 10.73 16.54 1.01
CA GLU A 41 9.66 15.73 0.42
C GLU A 41 8.37 15.92 1.20
N ASP A 42 7.28 15.78 0.52
CA ASP A 42 5.97 15.75 1.14
C ASP A 42 5.66 14.35 1.58
N ARG A 43 4.89 14.20 2.60
CA ARG A 43 4.46 12.91 3.09
C ARG A 43 2.96 12.91 3.25
N VAL A 44 2.34 11.82 2.84
CA VAL A 44 0.90 11.70 2.93
C VAL A 44 0.56 10.31 3.42
N MET A 45 -0.43 10.23 4.28
CA MET A 45 -0.92 8.94 4.73
C MET A 45 -2.05 8.53 3.83
N LEU A 46 -1.90 7.42 3.18
CA LEU A 46 -2.88 6.91 2.23
C LEU A 46 -3.44 5.59 2.70
N GLU A 47 -4.59 5.24 2.19
CA GLU A 47 -5.17 3.92 2.40
C GLU A 47 -5.52 3.31 1.08
N THR A 48 -5.37 2.02 0.96
CA THR A 48 -5.90 1.30 -0.19
C THR A 48 -6.85 0.21 0.28
N PHE A 49 -7.92 0.02 -0.46
CA PHE A 49 -8.87 -1.06 -0.20
C PHE A 49 -8.72 -2.14 -1.26
N ASP A 50 -7.83 -1.94 -2.20
CA ASP A 50 -7.68 -2.86 -3.32
C ASP A 50 -6.71 -3.98 -2.97
N THR A 51 -7.19 -5.20 -3.03
CA THR A 51 -6.38 -6.36 -2.70
C THR A 51 -5.16 -6.49 -3.60
N ASN A 52 -5.30 -6.14 -4.86
CA ASN A 52 -4.15 -6.23 -5.77
C ASN A 52 -3.05 -5.25 -5.38
N THR A 53 -3.41 -4.08 -4.91
CA THR A 53 -2.43 -3.12 -4.43
C THR A 53 -1.75 -3.65 -3.17
N MET A 54 -2.52 -4.26 -2.28
CA MET A 54 -1.95 -4.85 -1.07
C MET A 54 -0.96 -5.95 -1.42
N LYS A 55 -1.27 -6.75 -2.45
CA LYS A 55 -0.38 -7.81 -2.88
C LYS A 55 0.92 -7.29 -3.47
N GLN A 56 0.93 -6.10 -3.99
CA GLN A 56 2.17 -5.52 -4.49
C GLN A 56 3.07 -5.11 -3.33
N ILE A 57 2.50 -4.71 -2.22
CA ILE A 57 3.26 -4.27 -1.05
C ILE A 57 3.71 -5.46 -0.22
N ALA A 58 2.92 -6.50 -0.15
CA ALA A 58 3.19 -7.66 0.71
C ALA A 58 4.59 -8.25 0.59
N PRO A 59 5.17 -8.40 -0.60
CA PRO A 59 6.50 -9.00 -0.69
C PRO A 59 7.61 -8.21 0.00
N TYR A 60 7.35 -6.94 0.29
CA TYR A 60 8.35 -6.10 0.94
C TYR A 60 8.18 -6.09 2.45
N CYS A 61 7.21 -6.81 2.97
CA CYS A 61 6.98 -6.86 4.40
C CYS A 61 7.65 -8.08 5.01
N VAL A 62 8.25 -7.91 6.18
CA VAL A 62 8.86 -9.02 6.88
C VAL A 62 7.73 -9.83 7.52
N THR A 63 7.78 -11.14 7.36
CA THR A 63 6.77 -12.01 7.93
C THR A 63 7.41 -12.97 8.93
N ASP A 64 6.62 -13.43 9.88
CA ASP A 64 7.08 -14.38 10.88
C ASP A 64 6.93 -15.82 10.35
N GLY A 65 7.18 -16.79 11.19
CA GLY A 65 7.10 -18.18 10.78
C GLY A 65 5.70 -18.64 10.40
N GLU A 66 4.68 -17.87 10.74
CA GLU A 66 3.32 -18.21 10.39
C GLU A 66 2.82 -17.42 9.21
N GLY A 67 3.68 -16.63 8.60
CA GLY A 67 3.29 -15.84 7.44
C GLY A 67 2.61 -14.51 7.77
N LYS A 68 2.61 -14.10 9.02
CA LYS A 68 1.99 -12.84 9.41
C LYS A 68 3.02 -11.74 9.46
N ALA A 69 2.61 -10.52 9.18
CA ALA A 69 3.51 -9.40 9.20
C ALA A 69 4.08 -9.16 10.59
N VAL A 70 5.35 -8.85 10.64
CA VAL A 70 6.01 -8.51 11.90
C VAL A 70 5.77 -7.04 12.16
N ILE A 71 5.30 -6.72 13.36
CA ILE A 71 4.99 -5.34 13.73
C ILE A 71 6.06 -4.83 14.68
N GLU A 72 6.62 -3.68 14.36
CA GLU A 72 7.60 -3.02 15.23
C GLU A 72 7.22 -1.55 15.33
N ASN A 73 7.14 -1.06 16.53
CA ASN A 73 6.81 0.36 16.77
C ASN A 73 5.53 0.80 16.09
N GLY A 74 4.56 -0.09 16.06
CA GLY A 74 3.24 0.25 15.49
C GLY A 74 3.14 0.17 14.00
N SER A 75 4.19 -0.21 13.31
CA SER A 75 4.13 -0.37 11.87
C SER A 75 4.69 -1.71 11.44
N VAL A 76 4.39 -2.10 10.22
CA VAL A 76 4.86 -3.36 9.67
C VAL A 76 6.34 -3.21 9.34
N LYS A 77 7.14 -4.17 9.75
CA LYS A 77 8.56 -4.13 9.45
C LYS A 77 8.77 -4.40 7.98
N LEU A 78 9.55 -3.56 7.31
CA LEU A 78 9.83 -3.72 5.89
C LEU A 78 11.20 -4.34 5.68
N LYS A 79 11.33 -5.08 4.60
CA LYS A 79 12.61 -5.71 4.24
C LYS A 79 13.60 -4.69 3.71
N THR A 80 13.10 -3.55 3.25
CA THR A 80 13.94 -2.51 2.69
C THR A 80 13.66 -1.21 3.42
N LEU A 81 14.51 -0.24 3.24
CA LEU A 81 14.32 1.04 3.89
C LEU A 81 13.10 1.75 3.32
N ASP A 82 12.86 1.61 2.06
CA ASP A 82 11.71 2.21 1.41
C ASP A 82 11.31 1.37 0.21
N ILE A 83 10.15 1.65 -0.35
CA ILE A 83 9.67 0.93 -1.52
C ILE A 83 9.42 1.97 -2.61
N LYS A 84 10.25 2.00 -3.61
CA LYS A 84 10.12 2.97 -4.70
C LYS A 84 8.93 2.61 -5.58
N CYS A 85 8.12 3.59 -5.86
CA CYS A 85 6.90 3.34 -6.61
C CYS A 85 6.35 4.60 -7.24
N ARG A 86 5.38 4.41 -8.10
CA ARG A 86 4.58 5.49 -8.62
C ARG A 86 3.20 5.30 -8.01
N CYS A 87 2.67 6.32 -7.39
CA CYS A 87 1.41 6.22 -6.68
C CYS A 87 0.44 7.29 -7.14
N GLY A 88 -0.77 6.86 -7.42
CA GLY A 88 -1.86 7.77 -7.70
C GLY A 88 -2.79 7.79 -6.52
N PHE A 89 -3.16 8.97 -6.07
CA PHE A 89 -4.04 9.08 -4.93
C PHE A 89 -5.02 10.23 -5.08
N SER A 90 -6.11 10.14 -4.37
CA SER A 90 -7.14 11.15 -4.38
C SER A 90 -7.35 11.67 -2.98
N HIS A 91 -7.84 12.87 -2.90
CA HIS A 91 -8.13 13.51 -1.64
C HIS A 91 -9.59 13.92 -1.66
N ASN A 92 -10.31 13.54 -0.66
CA ASN A 92 -11.72 13.84 -0.57
C ASN A 92 -12.06 14.26 0.85
N VAL A 93 -13.04 15.13 0.96
CA VAL A 93 -13.51 15.57 2.26
C VAL A 93 -14.94 15.13 2.42
N LYS A 94 -15.28 14.59 3.55
CA LYS A 94 -16.57 14.04 3.76
C LYS A 94 -17.08 14.43 5.13
N ASP A 95 -18.37 14.73 5.23
CA ASP A 95 -18.98 15.00 6.50
C ASP A 95 -19.55 13.72 7.09
N VAL A 96 -19.20 13.40 8.31
CA VAL A 96 -19.67 12.19 8.94
C VAL A 96 -20.38 12.59 10.21
N GLN A 97 -21.58 12.05 10.40
CA GLN A 97 -22.33 12.33 11.59
C GLN A 97 -21.74 11.59 12.76
N LYS A 98 -21.61 12.26 13.88
CA LYS A 98 -21.08 11.59 15.07
C LYS A 98 -22.06 10.57 15.58
N LYS A 99 -21.52 9.51 16.15
CA LYS A 99 -22.36 8.43 16.63
C LYS A 99 -23.28 8.85 17.75
N ASP A 100 -22.91 9.86 18.51
CA ASP A 100 -23.71 10.32 19.61
C ASP A 100 -24.76 11.34 19.16
N GLY A 101 -24.81 11.65 17.88
CA GLY A 101 -25.79 12.59 17.34
C GLY A 101 -25.50 14.05 17.65
N SER A 102 -24.35 14.38 18.20
CA SER A 102 -24.08 15.73 18.61
C SER A 102 -23.61 16.64 17.49
N GLY A 103 -23.50 16.14 16.29
CA GLY A 103 -23.10 16.98 15.17
C GLY A 103 -22.33 16.19 14.13
N THR A 104 -21.66 16.89 13.23
CA THR A 104 -20.87 16.24 12.19
C THR A 104 -19.43 16.59 12.35
N VAL A 105 -18.55 15.74 11.84
CA VAL A 105 -17.12 16.01 11.77
C VAL A 105 -16.71 15.88 10.33
N ILE A 106 -15.70 16.65 9.98
CA ILE A 106 -15.18 16.62 8.62
C ILE A 106 -14.00 15.66 8.62
N ILE A 107 -14.02 14.71 7.72
CA ILE A 107 -12.96 13.74 7.61
C ILE A 107 -12.28 13.87 6.27
N ASN A 108 -10.96 13.89 6.29
CA ASN A 108 -10.19 13.87 5.07
C ASN A 108 -9.91 12.43 4.70
N GLU A 109 -10.27 12.04 3.51
CA GLU A 109 -9.97 10.72 3.02
C GLU A 109 -8.91 10.84 1.95
N MET A 110 -7.80 10.17 2.16
CA MET A 110 -6.72 10.14 1.19
C MET A 110 -6.58 8.68 0.75
N ARG A 111 -6.94 8.41 -0.48
CA ARG A 111 -6.97 7.04 -0.99
C ARG A 111 -6.03 6.83 -2.15
N CYS A 112 -5.31 5.73 -2.09
CA CYS A 112 -4.49 5.29 -3.20
C CYS A 112 -5.40 4.54 -4.17
N TYR A 113 -5.47 5.01 -5.40
CA TYR A 113 -6.27 4.32 -6.43
C TYR A 113 -5.38 3.62 -7.45
N LYS A 114 -4.08 3.84 -7.42
CA LYS A 114 -3.18 3.21 -8.35
C LYS A 114 -1.80 3.11 -7.73
N LEU A 115 -1.19 1.97 -7.81
CA LEU A 115 0.16 1.77 -7.31
C LEU A 115 0.95 0.91 -8.29
N GLU A 116 2.12 1.41 -8.65
CA GLU A 116 3.04 0.65 -9.47
C GLU A 116 4.38 0.67 -8.77
N ILE A 117 4.77 -0.46 -8.21
CA ILE A 117 6.03 -0.56 -7.51
C ILE A 117 7.13 -0.88 -8.49
N GLN A 118 8.20 -0.11 -8.41
CA GLN A 118 9.32 -0.34 -9.30
C GLN A 118 10.17 -1.44 -8.71
N PRO A 119 10.38 -2.52 -9.41
CA PRO A 119 11.13 -3.61 -8.87
C PRO A 119 12.57 -3.17 -8.75
N ALA A 120 13.04 -3.16 -7.58
CA ALA A 120 14.36 -2.75 -7.36
C ALA A 120 15.31 -3.62 -8.07
N ALA A 121 14.96 -4.81 -8.15
CA ALA A 121 15.87 -5.69 -8.75
C ALA A 121 15.74 -5.72 -10.18
N SER A 122 14.96 -4.91 -10.63
CA SER A 122 14.75 -5.00 -12.01
C SER A 122 16.02 -4.94 -12.71
N GLU A 123 16.90 -4.31 -12.11
CA GLU A 123 18.09 -4.21 -12.75
C GLU A 123 18.62 -5.54 -12.91
N THR A 124 18.50 -6.26 -12.00
CA THR A 124 19.12 -7.49 -12.06
C THR A 124 18.42 -8.28 -12.98
N VAL A 125 17.24 -8.20 -12.92
CA VAL A 125 16.52 -9.03 -13.69
C VAL A 125 16.73 -8.75 -15.01
N ALA A 126 16.96 -7.62 -15.23
CA ALA A 126 17.06 -7.27 -16.54
C ALA A 126 17.97 -8.18 -17.18
N GLN A 127 18.85 -8.62 -16.53
CA GLN A 127 19.75 -9.38 -17.17
C GLN A 127 19.34 -10.72 -17.30
N GLN A 128 18.36 -11.04 -16.87
CA GLN A 128 17.97 -12.30 -16.92
C GLN A 128 17.38 -12.56 -18.08
N PRO A 129 17.89 -12.69 -18.88
CA PRO A 129 17.41 -12.85 -20.10
C PRO A 129 16.44 -13.78 -20.17
N GLN A 130 16.14 -14.04 -20.12
CA GLN A 130 15.44 -14.72 -20.31
C GLN A 130 15.03 -15.73 -20.47
N GLN A 131 14.79 -16.09 -20.17
CA GLN A 131 14.52 -17.12 -19.98
C GLN A 131 13.34 -17.37 -20.44
N PRO A 132 13.14 -17.89 -21.09
CA PRO A 132 12.07 -18.13 -21.75
C PRO A 132 11.10 -18.58 -20.99
N GLN A 133 10.73 -18.42 -20.72
CA GLN A 133 9.98 -18.82 -20.16
C GLN A 133 9.07 -19.52 -20.28
N THR A 134 9.09 -20.12 -19.90
CA THR A 134 8.24 -20.98 -19.82
C THR A 134 7.13 -20.43 -19.37
N PRO A 135 6.25 -20.67 -19.89
CA PRO A 135 5.12 -20.16 -19.54
C PRO A 135 4.81 -20.67 -18.31
N PHE A 136 4.59 -19.99 -17.50
CA PHE A 136 4.22 -20.46 -16.39
C PHE A 136 2.97 -20.97 -16.40
N PRO A 137 2.69 -21.81 -15.73
CA PRO A 137 1.43 -22.32 -15.52
C PRO A 137 0.78 -21.25 -14.87
N PRO A 138 -0.32 -21.06 -15.12
CA PRO A 138 -1.01 -20.09 -14.55
C PRO A 138 -1.04 -20.36 -13.19
N GLN A 139 -0.79 -19.53 -12.46
CA GLN A 139 -0.77 -19.75 -11.24
C GLN A 139 -2.02 -19.79 -10.66
N ALA A 140 -2.27 -20.42 -9.75
CA ALA A 140 -3.45 -20.42 -9.03
C ALA A 140 -3.59 -19.09 -8.50
N PRO A 141 -4.67 -18.54 -8.45
CA PRO A 141 -4.84 -17.27 -7.96
C PRO A 141 -4.50 -17.28 -6.54
N ALA A 142 -3.88 -16.31 -6.12
CA ALA A 142 -3.53 -16.24 -4.78
C ALA A 142 -4.74 -16.04 -3.98
N ASP A 143 -4.77 -16.58 -2.83
CA ASP A 143 -5.83 -16.42 -1.97
C ASP A 143 -5.71 -15.10 -1.38
N ASP A 144 -6.73 -14.32 -1.32
CA ASP A 144 -6.68 -13.03 -0.73
C ASP A 144 -6.43 -13.12 0.75
N ASP A 145 -6.75 -14.24 1.33
CA ASP A 145 -6.56 -14.40 2.75
C ASP A 145 -5.12 -14.63 3.12
N ASP A 146 -4.26 -14.80 2.16
CA ASP A 146 -2.86 -15.06 2.45
C ASP A 146 -2.03 -13.79 2.56
N LEU A 147 -2.65 -12.64 2.52
CA LEU A 147 -1.90 -11.43 2.69
C LEU A 147 -1.38 -11.36 4.11
N PRO A 148 -0.12 -11.03 4.31
CA PRO A 148 0.49 -11.08 5.62
C PRO A 148 0.08 -9.94 6.55
N PHE A 149 -0.54 -8.94 6.04
CA PHE A 149 -0.87 -7.79 6.87
C PHE A 149 -2.35 -7.49 6.89
#